data_1117de08bc72b0f1115fe73ab85da37b
#
_entry.id   1117de08bc72b0f1115fe73ab85da37b
#
_cell.length_a   1.000
_cell.length_b   1.000
_cell.length_c   1.000
_cell.angle_alpha   90.00
_cell.angle_beta   90.00
_cell.angle_gamma   90.00
#
_symmetry.space_group_name_H-M   'P 1'
#
loop_
_entity.id
_entity.type
_entity.pdbx_description
1 polymer ?
#
loop_
_entity_poly.entity_id
_entity_poly.type
_entity_poly.pdbx_seq_one_letter_code
_entity_poly.pdbx_strand_id
1 'polypeptide(L)'
;MHRRDFCEVLASLAHRYTKLTGNLMTELRSQESLLLAVSTKIPTFALTQQGKTNKGGKMISKARIRLIHALEMRKHRLREGLFVAEGPRLVGEMLRSVSPAYLAATDDWFAENRHLLCGKLATDVVSESELRQASLLRTPQQVLALFPLPQYDLDTALPQHQLCLALDGVQDPGNMGTIVRIADWFGIGDIICSHETADVYNPKCVQATMGALARVRVHYTDLPQYIRQSGAPVWGTLLDGESIYSQALGDHGIIVMGNEGNGISSQVRSLVTHRLLIPSWPPGRITTDSLNVAIATSVVCAEFRRRQQ
;
A
#
# COMPACT_ATOMS: atom_id res chain seq x y z
N MET A 1 31.88 4.24 -6.05
CA MET A 1 31.74 3.79 -7.44
C MET A 1 30.81 4.76 -8.14
N HIS A 2 31.30 5.53 -9.13
CA HIS A 2 30.58 6.66 -9.73
C HIS A 2 29.45 6.18 -10.67
N ARG A 3 28.32 6.91 -10.70
CA ARG A 3 27.13 6.65 -11.54
C ARG A 3 27.43 6.52 -13.05
N ARG A 4 28.53 7.07 -13.55
CA ARG A 4 28.99 6.89 -14.93
C ARG A 4 29.40 5.45 -15.23
N ASP A 5 30.08 4.80 -14.29
CA ASP A 5 30.57 3.43 -14.47
C ASP A 5 29.46 2.39 -14.54
N PHE A 6 28.32 2.66 -13.84
CA PHE A 6 27.17 1.76 -13.84
C PHE A 6 26.38 1.81 -15.17
N CYS A 7 26.25 3.00 -15.76
CA CYS A 7 25.60 3.15 -17.07
C CYS A 7 26.42 2.54 -18.21
N GLU A 8 27.76 2.63 -18.15
CA GLU A 8 28.64 2.01 -19.15
C GLU A 8 28.67 0.49 -19.05
N VAL A 9 28.57 -0.06 -17.84
CA VAL A 9 28.45 -1.51 -17.62
C VAL A 9 27.11 -2.04 -18.14
N LEU A 10 26.01 -1.31 -17.91
CA LEU A 10 24.69 -1.69 -18.46
C LEU A 10 24.63 -1.59 -19.98
N ALA A 11 25.24 -0.56 -20.57
CA ALA A 11 25.32 -0.43 -22.03
C ALA A 11 26.19 -1.53 -22.66
N SER A 12 27.27 -1.94 -22.00
CA SER A 12 28.15 -3.05 -22.45
C SER A 12 27.45 -4.41 -22.34
N LEU A 13 26.65 -4.62 -21.29
CA LEU A 13 25.84 -5.84 -21.13
C LEU A 13 24.70 -5.91 -22.18
N ALA A 14 24.03 -4.81 -22.44
CA ALA A 14 22.99 -4.73 -23.47
C ALA A 14 23.56 -5.03 -24.85
N HIS A 15 24.76 -4.52 -25.17
CA HIS A 15 25.40 -4.77 -26.45
C HIS A 15 25.89 -6.22 -26.65
N ARG A 16 26.22 -6.93 -25.57
CA ARG A 16 26.57 -8.38 -25.64
C ARG A 16 25.33 -9.28 -25.77
N TYR A 17 24.18 -8.86 -25.21
CA TYR A 17 22.92 -9.61 -25.31
C TYR A 17 22.25 -9.47 -26.70
N THR A 18 22.36 -8.33 -27.38
CA THR A 18 21.79 -8.11 -28.71
C THR A 18 22.45 -8.96 -29.82
N LYS A 19 23.61 -9.54 -29.55
CA LYS A 19 24.31 -10.40 -30.51
C LYS A 19 23.86 -11.88 -30.48
N LEU A 20 23.07 -12.27 -29.46
CA LEU A 20 22.63 -13.67 -29.22
C LEU A 20 21.16 -13.95 -29.54
N THR A 21 20.29 -12.92 -29.72
CA THR A 21 18.86 -13.18 -29.94
C THR A 21 18.26 -12.20 -30.95
N GLY A 22 18.27 -12.56 -32.21
CA GLY A 22 17.67 -11.80 -33.33
C GLY A 22 16.12 -11.66 -33.30
N ASN A 23 15.42 -12.18 -32.29
CA ASN A 23 13.94 -12.20 -32.24
C ASN A 23 13.29 -11.44 -31.08
N LEU A 24 14.07 -10.81 -30.16
CA LEU A 24 13.50 -10.09 -28.99
C LEU A 24 13.04 -8.68 -29.31
N MET A 25 13.44 -8.09 -30.44
CA MET A 25 13.11 -6.69 -30.78
C MET A 25 11.64 -6.50 -31.24
N THR A 26 10.98 -7.56 -31.63
CA THR A 26 9.56 -7.52 -32.06
C THR A 26 8.61 -7.59 -30.83
N GLU A 27 9.00 -8.30 -29.80
CA GLU A 27 8.22 -8.39 -28.55
C GLU A 27 8.35 -7.14 -27.67
N LEU A 28 9.52 -6.51 -27.61
CA LEU A 28 9.72 -5.27 -26.86
C LEU A 28 8.95 -4.08 -27.44
N ARG A 29 8.78 -4.01 -28.78
CA ARG A 29 7.92 -2.98 -29.40
C ARG A 29 6.43 -3.17 -29.11
N SER A 30 5.96 -4.39 -28.85
CA SER A 30 4.58 -4.65 -28.42
C SER A 30 4.37 -4.23 -26.96
N GLN A 31 5.38 -4.35 -26.11
CA GLN A 31 5.28 -3.89 -24.70
C GLN A 31 5.38 -2.36 -24.55
N GLU A 32 6.18 -1.67 -25.37
CA GLU A 32 6.17 -0.20 -25.41
C GLU A 32 4.84 0.36 -25.93
N SER A 33 4.19 -0.30 -26.85
CA SER A 33 2.85 0.05 -27.33
C SER A 33 1.76 -0.19 -26.28
N LEU A 34 1.92 -1.20 -25.40
CA LEU A 34 1.04 -1.42 -24.24
C LEU A 34 1.26 -0.38 -23.12
N LEU A 35 2.49 0.03 -22.86
CA LEU A 35 2.82 1.09 -21.90
C LEU A 35 2.29 2.46 -22.34
N LEU A 36 2.23 2.74 -23.64
CA LEU A 36 1.62 3.95 -24.20
C LEU A 36 0.08 3.91 -24.18
N ALA A 37 -0.54 2.73 -24.28
CA ALA A 37 -1.99 2.57 -24.22
C ALA A 37 -2.59 2.70 -22.81
N VAL A 38 -1.80 2.46 -21.75
CA VAL A 38 -2.22 2.65 -20.34
C VAL A 38 -2.16 4.11 -19.91
N SER A 39 -1.47 4.99 -20.68
CA SER A 39 -1.30 6.42 -20.37
C SER A 39 -2.48 7.32 -20.76
N THR A 40 -3.59 6.83 -21.32
CA THR A 40 -4.62 7.69 -21.95
C THR A 40 -5.95 7.82 -21.22
N LYS A 41 -6.01 7.58 -19.89
CA LYS A 41 -7.22 7.91 -19.10
C LYS A 41 -6.89 8.59 -17.77
N ILE A 42 -6.10 9.67 -17.81
CA ILE A 42 -6.02 10.62 -16.70
C ILE A 42 -7.06 11.73 -17.00
N PRO A 43 -7.99 12.04 -16.09
CA PRO A 43 -8.92 13.15 -16.30
C PRO A 43 -8.15 14.47 -16.44
N THR A 44 -8.37 15.15 -17.54
CA THR A 44 -7.63 16.35 -18.01
C THR A 44 -8.02 17.62 -17.23
N PHE A 45 -8.07 17.62 -15.92
CA PHE A 45 -8.44 18.83 -15.17
C PHE A 45 -7.31 19.46 -14.32
N ALA A 46 -6.15 18.88 -14.21
CA ALA A 46 -5.08 19.38 -13.33
C ALA A 46 -3.79 19.83 -14.03
N LEU A 47 -3.70 19.81 -15.36
CA LEU A 47 -2.43 20.03 -16.08
C LEU A 47 -2.23 21.44 -16.70
N THR A 48 -3.07 22.40 -16.38
CA THR A 48 -2.88 23.77 -16.91
C THR A 48 -2.45 24.76 -15.83
N GLN A 49 -1.25 24.58 -15.29
CA GLN A 49 -0.40 25.68 -14.86
C GLN A 49 1.07 25.24 -14.90
N GLN A 50 1.77 25.63 -15.97
CA GLN A 50 3.21 25.51 -16.09
C GLN A 50 3.88 26.26 -14.93
N GLY A 51 4.48 25.52 -14.00
CA GLY A 51 5.26 26.09 -12.91
C GLY A 51 6.56 26.68 -13.45
N LYS A 52 6.65 27.99 -13.56
CA LYS A 52 7.94 28.70 -13.61
C LYS A 52 8.60 28.52 -12.24
N THR A 53 9.80 27.98 -12.21
CA THR A 53 10.66 27.97 -11.01
C THR A 53 10.97 29.42 -10.63
N ASN A 54 10.23 29.98 -9.69
CA ASN A 54 10.54 31.28 -9.10
C ASN A 54 11.27 31.06 -7.77
N LYS A 55 12.45 31.61 -7.64
CA LYS A 55 13.20 31.83 -6.40
C LYS A 55 12.48 32.88 -5.54
N GLY A 56 11.42 32.49 -4.89
CA GLY A 56 10.64 33.27 -3.93
C GLY A 56 9.51 32.36 -3.45
N GLY A 57 9.45 32.04 -2.16
CA GLY A 57 8.51 31.11 -1.55
C GLY A 57 7.09 31.38 -2.03
N LYS A 58 6.54 30.42 -2.78
CA LYS A 58 5.20 30.55 -3.34
C LYS A 58 4.26 29.90 -2.35
N MET A 59 3.43 30.71 -1.70
CA MET A 59 2.36 30.22 -0.80
C MET A 59 1.52 29.12 -1.49
N ILE A 60 1.20 28.06 -0.74
CA ILE A 60 0.24 27.07 -1.20
C ILE A 60 -1.07 27.80 -1.53
N SER A 61 -1.54 27.65 -2.78
CA SER A 61 -2.75 28.35 -3.19
C SER A 61 -3.96 27.91 -2.34
N LYS A 62 -4.87 28.84 -2.06
CA LYS A 62 -6.13 28.55 -1.32
C LYS A 62 -6.93 27.41 -1.96
N ALA A 63 -6.88 27.27 -3.29
CA ALA A 63 -7.52 26.18 -4.01
C ALA A 63 -6.89 24.83 -3.68
N ARG A 64 -5.57 24.77 -3.56
CA ARG A 64 -4.83 23.55 -3.21
C ARG A 64 -5.03 23.15 -1.77
N ILE A 65 -5.03 24.11 -0.84
CA ILE A 65 -5.40 23.85 0.57
C ILE A 65 -6.80 23.24 0.65
N ARG A 66 -7.79 23.83 -0.06
CA ARG A 66 -9.15 23.28 -0.10
C ARG A 66 -9.19 21.85 -0.69
N LEU A 67 -8.41 21.59 -1.72
CA LEU A 67 -8.29 20.23 -2.28
C LEU A 67 -7.73 19.25 -1.24
N ILE A 68 -6.60 19.58 -0.60
CA ILE A 68 -5.98 18.73 0.42
C ILE A 68 -6.99 18.38 1.52
N HIS A 69 -7.68 19.38 2.08
CA HIS A 69 -8.71 19.14 3.11
C HIS A 69 -9.91 18.33 2.58
N ALA A 70 -10.32 18.54 1.32
CA ALA A 70 -11.39 17.73 0.72
C ALA A 70 -11.02 16.25 0.62
N LEU A 71 -9.73 15.92 0.39
CA LEU A 71 -9.24 14.54 0.30
C LEU A 71 -9.33 13.75 1.63
N GLU A 72 -9.67 14.39 2.75
CA GLU A 72 -10.07 13.70 3.98
C GLU A 72 -11.27 12.77 3.74
N MET A 73 -12.18 13.16 2.84
CA MET A 73 -13.38 12.40 2.50
C MET A 73 -13.16 11.45 1.34
N ARG A 74 -13.55 10.17 1.50
CA ARG A 74 -13.41 9.12 0.47
C ARG A 74 -13.96 9.53 -0.90
N LYS A 75 -15.16 10.16 -0.95
CA LYS A 75 -15.80 10.60 -2.19
C LYS A 75 -14.92 11.56 -3.01
N HIS A 76 -14.15 12.42 -2.34
CA HIS A 76 -13.26 13.35 -3.02
C HIS A 76 -11.98 12.65 -3.47
N ARG A 77 -11.43 11.72 -2.68
CA ARG A 77 -10.29 10.88 -3.13
C ARG A 77 -10.62 10.13 -4.42
N LEU A 78 -11.77 9.49 -4.48
CA LEU A 78 -12.21 8.76 -5.68
C LEU A 78 -12.46 9.68 -6.88
N ARG A 79 -13.03 10.87 -6.66
CA ARG A 79 -13.26 11.84 -7.74
C ARG A 79 -11.97 12.43 -8.30
N GLU A 80 -11.04 12.79 -7.41
CA GLU A 80 -9.77 13.42 -7.81
C GLU A 80 -8.69 12.38 -8.17
N GLY A 81 -8.90 11.11 -7.82
CA GLY A 81 -7.89 10.05 -8.02
C GLY A 81 -6.64 10.25 -7.18
N LEU A 82 -6.75 10.91 -6.01
CA LEU A 82 -5.62 11.31 -5.17
C LEU A 82 -5.85 10.98 -3.71
N PHE A 83 -4.76 10.77 -2.97
CA PHE A 83 -4.74 10.71 -1.51
C PHE A 83 -3.58 11.52 -0.91
N VAL A 84 -3.68 11.84 0.37
CA VAL A 84 -2.70 12.65 1.10
C VAL A 84 -1.77 11.74 1.89
N ALA A 85 -0.46 12.03 1.81
CA ALA A 85 0.57 11.47 2.68
C ALA A 85 1.38 12.61 3.31
N GLU A 86 1.66 12.52 4.61
CA GLU A 86 2.33 13.57 5.36
C GLU A 86 3.46 13.03 6.23
N GLY A 87 4.50 13.83 6.40
CA GLY A 87 5.66 13.54 7.22
C GLY A 87 6.83 12.91 6.47
N PRO A 88 8.06 13.24 6.91
CA PRO A 88 9.28 12.95 6.14
C PRO A 88 9.51 11.46 5.92
N ARG A 89 9.21 10.62 6.90
CA ARG A 89 9.42 9.18 6.79
C ARG A 89 8.45 8.54 5.81
N LEU A 90 7.14 8.81 5.97
CA LEU A 90 6.09 8.26 5.11
C LEU A 90 6.28 8.70 3.66
N VAL A 91 6.41 10.01 3.43
CA VAL A 91 6.58 10.57 2.09
C VAL A 91 7.88 10.10 1.46
N GLY A 92 8.98 10.06 2.22
CA GLY A 92 10.27 9.56 1.75
C GLY A 92 10.21 8.09 1.29
N GLU A 93 9.53 7.21 2.04
CA GLU A 93 9.33 5.82 1.63
C GLU A 93 8.47 5.71 0.36
N MET A 94 7.37 6.47 0.28
CA MET A 94 6.51 6.50 -0.91
C MET A 94 7.25 6.96 -2.17
N LEU A 95 8.06 8.02 -2.07
CA LEU A 95 8.81 8.59 -3.19
C LEU A 95 9.83 7.64 -3.83
N ARG A 96 10.24 6.59 -3.14
CA ARG A 96 11.15 5.57 -3.69
C ARG A 96 10.51 4.74 -4.81
N SER A 97 9.19 4.61 -4.80
CA SER A 97 8.45 3.73 -5.71
C SER A 97 7.33 4.45 -6.47
N VAL A 98 6.77 5.52 -5.91
CA VAL A 98 5.59 6.19 -6.46
C VAL A 98 5.89 7.68 -6.67
N SER A 99 5.61 8.18 -7.86
CA SER A 99 5.71 9.62 -8.16
C SER A 99 4.48 10.35 -7.66
N PRO A 100 4.62 11.41 -6.85
CA PRO A 100 3.48 12.21 -6.40
C PRO A 100 2.98 13.12 -7.52
N ALA A 101 1.69 13.45 -7.50
CA ALA A 101 1.09 14.47 -8.36
C ALA A 101 1.44 15.90 -7.87
N TYR A 102 1.70 16.04 -6.57
CA TYR A 102 2.08 17.31 -5.95
C TYR A 102 2.84 17.07 -4.65
N LEU A 103 3.77 17.99 -4.32
CA LEU A 103 4.54 17.96 -3.09
C LEU A 103 4.75 19.39 -2.57
N ALA A 104 4.48 19.61 -1.28
CA ALA A 104 4.81 20.81 -0.53
C ALA A 104 5.72 20.44 0.62
N ALA A 105 6.84 21.14 0.76
CA ALA A 105 7.77 20.88 1.85
C ALA A 105 8.54 22.13 2.25
N THR A 106 9.15 22.08 3.44
CA THR A 106 10.09 23.10 3.90
C THR A 106 11.37 23.04 3.08
N ASP A 107 12.11 24.16 3.06
CA ASP A 107 13.39 24.27 2.34
C ASP A 107 14.41 23.24 2.84
N ASP A 108 14.47 23.05 4.16
CA ASP A 108 15.35 22.06 4.79
C ASP A 108 15.06 20.64 4.28
N TRP A 109 13.78 20.25 4.24
CA TRP A 109 13.41 18.95 3.72
C TRP A 109 13.79 18.77 2.25
N PHE A 110 13.59 19.79 1.41
CA PHE A 110 14.01 19.75 0.01
C PHE A 110 15.52 19.63 -0.13
N ALA A 111 16.29 20.33 0.71
CA ALA A 111 17.75 20.28 0.68
C ALA A 111 18.27 18.86 0.94
N GLU A 112 17.68 18.16 1.91
CA GLU A 112 18.07 16.81 2.29
C GLU A 112 17.59 15.74 1.31
N ASN A 113 16.41 15.93 0.66
CA ASN A 113 15.71 14.90 -0.08
C ASN A 113 15.64 15.10 -1.60
N ARG A 114 16.44 16.02 -2.17
CA ARG A 114 16.48 16.28 -3.63
C ARG A 114 16.71 15.03 -4.47
N HIS A 115 17.46 14.09 -3.95
CA HIS A 115 17.79 12.83 -4.62
C HIS A 115 16.59 11.91 -4.84
N LEU A 116 15.50 12.09 -4.07
CA LEU A 116 14.24 11.35 -4.22
C LEU A 116 13.30 11.94 -5.29
N LEU A 117 13.58 13.19 -5.72
CA LEU A 117 12.71 13.92 -6.63
C LEU A 117 13.22 13.75 -8.06
N CYS A 118 12.48 12.98 -8.87
CA CYS A 118 12.79 12.75 -10.28
C CYS A 118 11.81 13.49 -11.19
N GLY A 119 12.32 14.14 -12.25
CA GLY A 119 11.50 14.72 -13.32
C GLY A 119 10.84 16.07 -12.99
N LYS A 120 9.84 16.45 -13.79
CA LYS A 120 9.05 17.68 -13.62
C LYS A 120 7.90 17.43 -12.65
N LEU A 121 8.15 17.61 -11.37
CA LEU A 121 7.15 17.49 -10.31
C LEU A 121 6.60 18.88 -9.93
N ALA A 122 5.29 18.98 -9.73
CA ALA A 122 4.68 20.18 -9.16
C ALA A 122 5.06 20.27 -7.67
N THR A 123 5.94 21.21 -7.34
CA THR A 123 6.45 21.40 -5.97
C THR A 123 6.27 22.85 -5.52
N ASP A 124 5.94 23.03 -4.24
CA ASP A 124 5.97 24.32 -3.57
C ASP A 124 6.91 24.22 -2.36
N VAL A 125 7.90 25.13 -2.29
CA VAL A 125 8.70 25.34 -1.08
C VAL A 125 7.91 26.26 -0.17
N VAL A 126 7.66 25.83 1.05
CA VAL A 126 6.73 26.48 1.96
C VAL A 126 7.31 26.63 3.37
N SER A 127 6.80 27.61 4.11
CA SER A 127 7.10 27.74 5.54
C SER A 127 6.31 26.69 6.36
N GLU A 128 6.76 26.42 7.59
CA GLU A 128 6.01 25.57 8.53
C GLU A 128 4.59 26.09 8.80
N SER A 129 4.41 27.41 8.82
CA SER A 129 3.09 28.02 9.04
C SER A 129 2.13 27.78 7.87
N GLU A 130 2.62 27.77 6.64
CA GLU A 130 1.83 27.46 5.45
C GLU A 130 1.52 25.96 5.38
N LEU A 131 2.52 25.12 5.69
CA LEU A 131 2.32 23.68 5.75
C LEU A 131 1.24 23.31 6.79
N ARG A 132 1.25 24.00 7.95
CA ARG A 132 0.24 23.83 9.01
C ARG A 132 -1.17 24.14 8.55
N GLN A 133 -1.35 25.12 7.65
CA GLN A 133 -2.66 25.45 7.10
C GLN A 133 -3.18 24.39 6.12
N ALA A 134 -2.29 23.66 5.44
CA ALA A 134 -2.65 22.64 4.46
C ALA A 134 -2.77 21.24 5.06
N SER A 135 -2.10 20.98 6.18
CA SER A 135 -2.00 19.67 6.80
C SER A 135 -3.30 19.18 7.42
N LEU A 136 -3.54 17.87 7.35
CA LEU A 136 -4.60 17.14 8.06
C LEU A 136 -4.15 16.64 9.44
N LEU A 137 -2.84 16.76 9.76
CA LEU A 137 -2.28 16.33 11.04
C LEU A 137 -2.39 17.43 12.09
N ARG A 138 -2.59 17.03 13.36
CA ARG A 138 -2.54 17.96 14.51
C ARG A 138 -1.17 18.59 14.66
N THR A 139 -0.12 17.84 14.38
CA THR A 139 1.28 18.32 14.43
C THR A 139 1.90 18.07 13.08
N PRO A 140 1.79 19.02 12.14
CA PRO A 140 2.37 18.93 10.81
C PRO A 140 3.89 18.80 10.88
N GLN A 141 4.44 18.06 9.93
CA GLN A 141 5.87 17.87 9.79
C GLN A 141 6.29 18.29 8.38
N GLN A 142 7.47 18.72 8.23
CA GLN A 142 8.23 19.23 7.10
C GLN A 142 7.72 19.00 5.67
N VAL A 143 6.86 17.99 5.39
CA VAL A 143 6.43 17.62 4.04
C VAL A 143 5.01 17.05 3.99
N LEU A 144 4.29 17.42 2.91
CA LEU A 144 3.00 16.89 2.51
C LEU A 144 3.03 16.58 1.01
N ALA A 145 2.49 15.42 0.63
CA ALA A 145 2.41 15.03 -0.77
C ALA A 145 1.02 14.48 -1.14
N LEU A 146 0.63 14.69 -2.39
CA LEU A 146 -0.54 14.08 -3.00
C LEU A 146 -0.07 12.98 -3.94
N PHE A 147 -0.46 11.74 -3.66
CA PHE A 147 -0.17 10.60 -4.51
C PHE A 147 -1.41 10.16 -5.29
N PRO A 148 -1.24 9.66 -6.52
CA PRO A 148 -2.35 9.08 -7.28
C PRO A 148 -2.86 7.83 -6.58
N LEU A 149 -4.20 7.63 -6.60
CA LEU A 149 -4.80 6.36 -6.21
C LEU A 149 -4.37 5.28 -7.22
N PRO A 150 -3.69 4.22 -6.80
CA PRO A 150 -3.33 3.16 -7.71
C PRO A 150 -4.56 2.36 -8.16
N GLN A 151 -4.49 1.81 -9.35
CA GLN A 151 -5.45 0.84 -9.86
C GLN A 151 -4.71 -0.48 -10.03
N TYR A 152 -5.22 -1.52 -9.40
CA TYR A 152 -4.67 -2.87 -9.48
C TYR A 152 -5.71 -3.83 -10.03
N ASP A 153 -5.30 -4.66 -10.98
CA ASP A 153 -6.10 -5.81 -11.38
C ASP A 153 -5.99 -6.89 -10.29
N LEU A 154 -7.14 -7.41 -9.87
CA LEU A 154 -7.21 -8.46 -8.86
C LEU A 154 -7.27 -9.82 -9.55
N ASP A 155 -6.17 -10.56 -9.48
CA ASP A 155 -6.09 -11.92 -9.98
C ASP A 155 -6.59 -12.92 -8.91
N THR A 156 -7.56 -13.74 -9.26
CA THR A 156 -8.12 -14.78 -8.38
C THR A 156 -7.17 -15.97 -8.19
N ALA A 157 -6.19 -16.14 -9.05
CA ALA A 157 -5.20 -17.21 -8.95
C ALA A 157 -4.03 -16.89 -7.99
N LEU A 158 -3.85 -15.64 -7.60
CA LEU A 158 -2.76 -15.23 -6.70
C LEU A 158 -2.59 -16.13 -5.46
N PRO A 159 -3.66 -16.46 -4.72
CA PRO A 159 -3.52 -17.29 -3.52
C PRO A 159 -3.12 -18.75 -3.78
N GLN A 160 -3.12 -19.21 -5.02
CA GLN A 160 -2.65 -20.55 -5.38
C GLN A 160 -1.11 -20.63 -5.40
N HIS A 161 -0.42 -19.49 -5.43
CA HIS A 161 1.04 -19.42 -5.60
C HIS A 161 1.75 -18.64 -4.51
N GLN A 162 1.01 -17.87 -3.70
CA GLN A 162 1.58 -17.05 -2.63
C GLN A 162 0.59 -16.87 -1.48
N LEU A 163 1.11 -16.46 -0.32
CA LEU A 163 0.26 -16.05 0.80
C LEU A 163 -0.36 -14.69 0.52
N CYS A 164 -1.67 -14.58 0.71
CA CYS A 164 -2.42 -13.33 0.71
C CYS A 164 -3.10 -13.13 2.06
N LEU A 165 -3.29 -11.89 2.49
CA LEU A 165 -4.16 -11.57 3.62
C LEU A 165 -5.57 -11.26 3.11
N ALA A 166 -6.58 -11.70 3.83
CA ALA A 166 -7.96 -11.26 3.63
C ALA A 166 -8.49 -10.59 4.90
N LEU A 167 -9.11 -9.42 4.74
CA LEU A 167 -9.66 -8.64 5.85
C LEU A 167 -11.19 -8.59 5.71
N ASP A 168 -11.86 -9.28 6.60
CA ASP A 168 -13.32 -9.39 6.63
C ASP A 168 -13.90 -8.39 7.64
N GLY A 169 -14.09 -7.14 7.18
CA GLY A 169 -14.72 -6.08 7.96
C GLY A 169 -13.85 -5.48 9.06
N VAL A 170 -12.52 -5.43 8.91
CA VAL A 170 -11.64 -4.68 9.81
C VAL A 170 -11.92 -3.18 9.69
N GLN A 171 -12.48 -2.56 10.74
CA GLN A 171 -13.05 -1.20 10.66
C GLN A 171 -12.15 -0.09 11.18
N ASP A 172 -11.22 -0.37 12.10
CA ASP A 172 -10.32 0.68 12.59
C ASP A 172 -9.21 1.01 11.58
N PRO A 173 -9.10 2.28 11.12
CA PRO A 173 -8.07 2.69 10.17
C PRO A 173 -6.64 2.51 10.70
N GLY A 174 -6.44 2.55 12.02
CA GLY A 174 -5.14 2.32 12.65
C GLY A 174 -4.73 0.85 12.55
N ASN A 175 -5.67 -0.08 12.82
CA ASN A 175 -5.47 -1.51 12.64
C ASN A 175 -5.20 -1.83 11.16
N MET A 176 -6.02 -1.30 10.24
CA MET A 176 -5.82 -1.46 8.81
C MET A 176 -4.41 -1.05 8.37
N GLY A 177 -3.96 0.15 8.74
CA GLY A 177 -2.63 0.62 8.37
C GLY A 177 -1.50 -0.19 9.02
N THR A 178 -1.69 -0.67 10.25
CA THR A 178 -0.74 -1.56 10.93
C THR A 178 -0.67 -2.92 10.23
N ILE A 179 -1.79 -3.47 9.77
CA ILE A 179 -1.83 -4.73 9.01
C ILE A 179 -1.09 -4.58 7.67
N VAL A 180 -1.24 -3.46 6.98
CA VAL A 180 -0.46 -3.18 5.75
C VAL A 180 1.04 -3.21 6.02
N ARG A 181 1.51 -2.65 7.15
CA ARG A 181 2.92 -2.73 7.56
C ARG A 181 3.36 -4.15 7.88
N ILE A 182 2.51 -4.93 8.53
CA ILE A 182 2.77 -6.34 8.83
C ILE A 182 2.89 -7.14 7.54
N ALA A 183 2.00 -6.92 6.58
CA ALA A 183 2.05 -7.54 5.26
C ALA A 183 3.38 -7.25 4.56
N ASP A 184 3.79 -5.98 4.50
CA ASP A 184 5.08 -5.56 3.94
C ASP A 184 6.25 -6.24 4.64
N TRP A 185 6.24 -6.28 5.99
CA TRP A 185 7.32 -6.87 6.78
C TRP A 185 7.50 -8.37 6.51
N PHE A 186 6.38 -9.09 6.34
CA PHE A 186 6.37 -10.53 6.09
C PHE A 186 6.32 -10.91 4.61
N GLY A 187 6.53 -9.95 3.69
CA GLY A 187 6.58 -10.20 2.25
C GLY A 187 5.25 -10.70 1.68
N ILE A 188 4.12 -10.20 2.20
CA ILE A 188 2.78 -10.44 1.67
C ILE A 188 2.40 -9.23 0.83
N GLY A 189 2.40 -9.40 -0.50
CA GLY A 189 2.21 -8.30 -1.45
C GLY A 189 0.76 -7.88 -1.67
N ASP A 190 -0.21 -8.72 -1.29
CA ASP A 190 -1.63 -8.51 -1.59
C ASP A 190 -2.52 -8.69 -0.37
N ILE A 191 -3.38 -7.69 -0.13
CA ILE A 191 -4.43 -7.71 0.89
C ILE A 191 -5.77 -7.58 0.18
N ILE A 192 -6.67 -8.55 0.41
CA ILE A 192 -8.02 -8.60 -0.15
C ILE A 192 -9.01 -8.20 0.94
N CYS A 193 -9.72 -7.10 0.75
CA CYS A 193 -10.64 -6.54 1.73
C CYS A 193 -12.09 -6.73 1.30
N SER A 194 -12.97 -7.03 2.25
CA SER A 194 -14.41 -6.86 2.06
C SER A 194 -14.75 -5.37 1.91
N HIS A 195 -15.92 -5.06 1.38
CA HIS A 195 -16.34 -3.66 1.17
C HIS A 195 -16.55 -2.89 2.48
N GLU A 196 -16.78 -3.58 3.59
CA GLU A 196 -16.96 -3.04 4.94
C GLU A 196 -15.64 -2.72 5.64
N THR A 197 -14.52 -3.19 5.09
CA THR A 197 -13.18 -2.91 5.63
C THR A 197 -12.83 -1.42 5.45
N ALA A 198 -12.13 -0.87 6.43
CA ALA A 198 -11.70 0.52 6.44
C ALA A 198 -10.95 0.90 5.15
N ASP A 199 -11.20 2.11 4.66
CA ASP A 199 -10.51 2.62 3.47
C ASP A 199 -9.01 2.85 3.76
N VAL A 200 -8.16 2.11 3.07
CA VAL A 200 -6.70 2.18 3.22
C VAL A 200 -6.13 3.56 2.90
N TYR A 201 -6.81 4.34 2.06
CA TYR A 201 -6.40 5.71 1.71
C TYR A 201 -6.99 6.78 2.64
N ASN A 202 -7.70 6.39 3.70
CA ASN A 202 -8.04 7.32 4.78
C ASN A 202 -6.75 7.89 5.39
N PRO A 203 -6.64 9.21 5.66
CA PRO A 203 -5.40 9.82 6.16
C PRO A 203 -4.83 9.15 7.41
N LYS A 204 -5.69 8.74 8.36
CA LYS A 204 -5.25 8.01 9.57
C LYS A 204 -4.65 6.65 9.21
N CYS A 205 -5.23 5.94 8.23
CA CYS A 205 -4.72 4.66 7.76
C CYS A 205 -3.38 4.84 7.03
N VAL A 206 -3.30 5.80 6.10
CA VAL A 206 -2.07 6.11 5.35
C VAL A 206 -0.92 6.39 6.32
N GLN A 207 -1.15 7.20 7.37
CA GLN A 207 -0.15 7.47 8.39
C GLN A 207 0.34 6.19 9.10
N ALA A 208 -0.59 5.31 9.46
CA ALA A 208 -0.26 4.06 10.15
C ALA A 208 0.54 3.08 9.28
N THR A 209 0.45 3.18 7.95
CA THR A 209 1.22 2.31 7.03
C THR A 209 2.71 2.59 7.01
N MET A 210 3.14 3.80 7.40
CA MET A 210 4.54 4.24 7.39
C MET A 210 5.24 4.05 6.03
N GLY A 211 4.49 4.11 4.93
CA GLY A 211 4.99 3.96 3.56
C GLY A 211 4.86 2.56 2.95
N ALA A 212 4.38 1.57 3.70
CA ALA A 212 4.18 0.21 3.20
C ALA A 212 3.21 0.13 1.99
N LEU A 213 2.31 1.13 1.84
CA LEU A 213 1.43 1.27 0.66
C LEU A 213 2.20 1.39 -0.68
N ALA A 214 3.47 1.71 -0.66
CA ALA A 214 4.30 1.71 -1.86
C ALA A 214 4.63 0.30 -2.39
N ARG A 215 4.40 -0.75 -1.58
CA ARG A 215 4.81 -2.14 -1.85
C ARG A 215 3.68 -3.15 -1.69
N VAL A 216 2.65 -2.83 -0.90
CA VAL A 216 1.50 -3.70 -0.65
C VAL A 216 0.29 -3.20 -1.43
N ARG A 217 -0.30 -4.06 -2.22
CA ARG A 217 -1.53 -3.81 -2.98
C ARG A 217 -2.74 -4.14 -2.12
N VAL A 218 -3.69 -3.23 -2.07
CA VAL A 218 -4.94 -3.43 -1.32
C VAL A 218 -6.11 -3.41 -2.29
N HIS A 219 -6.88 -4.48 -2.28
CA HIS A 219 -8.01 -4.71 -3.17
C HIS A 219 -9.32 -4.77 -2.37
N TYR A 220 -10.38 -4.16 -2.87
CA TYR A 220 -11.73 -4.24 -2.28
C TYR A 220 -12.66 -4.98 -3.22
N THR A 221 -13.29 -6.07 -2.72
CA THR A 221 -14.13 -6.92 -3.54
C THR A 221 -15.22 -7.63 -2.71
N ASP A 222 -16.11 -8.37 -3.37
CA ASP A 222 -16.93 -9.39 -2.72
C ASP A 222 -16.01 -10.52 -2.24
N LEU A 223 -15.65 -10.47 -0.97
CA LEU A 223 -14.66 -11.38 -0.38
C LEU A 223 -15.09 -12.85 -0.44
N PRO A 224 -16.34 -13.22 -0.09
CA PRO A 224 -16.83 -14.58 -0.27
C PRO A 224 -16.73 -15.10 -1.72
N GLN A 225 -17.05 -14.26 -2.70
CA GLN A 225 -16.94 -14.63 -4.11
C GLN A 225 -15.49 -14.85 -4.52
N TYR A 226 -14.58 -13.94 -4.14
CA TYR A 226 -13.16 -14.05 -4.42
C TYR A 226 -12.56 -15.34 -3.85
N ILE A 227 -12.85 -15.64 -2.57
CA ILE A 227 -12.39 -16.85 -1.90
C ILE A 227 -12.84 -18.10 -2.65
N ARG A 228 -14.12 -18.20 -3.05
CA ARG A 228 -14.62 -19.34 -3.82
C ARG A 228 -13.92 -19.50 -5.16
N GLN A 229 -13.67 -18.39 -5.86
CA GLN A 229 -13.03 -18.39 -7.18
C GLN A 229 -11.54 -18.73 -7.11
N SER A 230 -10.87 -18.39 -6.01
CA SER A 230 -9.44 -18.65 -5.85
C SER A 230 -9.10 -20.15 -5.80
N GLY A 231 -9.98 -20.99 -5.26
CA GLY A 231 -9.73 -22.42 -5.08
C GLY A 231 -8.53 -22.76 -4.19
N ALA A 232 -7.97 -21.75 -3.50
CA ALA A 232 -6.79 -21.90 -2.66
C ALA A 232 -7.14 -22.29 -1.21
N PRO A 233 -6.18 -22.80 -0.41
CA PRO A 233 -6.37 -23.02 1.02
C PRO A 233 -6.75 -21.71 1.73
N VAL A 234 -7.71 -21.81 2.67
CA VAL A 234 -8.25 -20.67 3.43
C VAL A 234 -8.01 -20.90 4.92
N TRP A 235 -7.16 -20.08 5.50
CA TRP A 235 -6.69 -20.12 6.89
C TRP A 235 -7.44 -19.08 7.71
N GLY A 236 -8.52 -19.48 8.41
CA GLY A 236 -9.32 -18.55 9.21
C GLY A 236 -8.87 -18.50 10.66
N THR A 237 -8.65 -17.29 11.18
CA THR A 237 -8.33 -17.08 12.62
C THR A 237 -9.60 -17.10 13.45
N LEU A 238 -9.81 -18.15 14.26
CA LEU A 238 -11.05 -18.45 14.97
C LEU A 238 -10.75 -18.93 16.38
N LEU A 239 -11.67 -18.62 17.33
CA LEU A 239 -11.56 -19.07 18.71
C LEU A 239 -11.82 -20.57 18.88
N ASP A 240 -12.57 -21.19 17.98
CA ASP A 240 -12.85 -22.63 17.91
C ASP A 240 -11.92 -23.38 16.95
N GLY A 241 -10.77 -22.79 16.65
CA GLY A 241 -9.73 -23.39 15.83
C GLY A 241 -8.80 -24.31 16.63
N GLU A 242 -7.87 -24.94 15.91
CA GLU A 242 -6.75 -25.67 16.47
C GLU A 242 -5.53 -24.76 16.62
N SER A 243 -4.65 -25.06 17.57
CA SER A 243 -3.46 -24.27 17.81
C SER A 243 -2.63 -24.11 16.54
N ILE A 244 -2.34 -22.84 16.17
CA ILE A 244 -1.50 -22.50 15.02
C ILE A 244 -0.10 -23.15 15.12
N TYR A 245 0.36 -23.47 16.32
CA TYR A 245 1.68 -24.05 16.55
C TYR A 245 1.74 -25.55 16.24
N SER A 246 0.58 -26.25 16.16
CA SER A 246 0.51 -27.68 15.89
C SER A 246 0.06 -28.02 14.46
N GLN A 247 -0.54 -27.07 13.73
CA GLN A 247 -1.01 -27.30 12.37
C GLN A 247 0.12 -27.24 11.34
N ALA A 248 -0.02 -27.98 10.24
CA ALA A 248 0.84 -27.84 9.06
C ALA A 248 0.40 -26.60 8.28
N LEU A 249 1.19 -25.54 8.35
CA LEU A 249 0.94 -24.29 7.63
C LEU A 249 1.59 -24.33 6.24
N GLY A 250 0.83 -23.92 5.20
CA GLY A 250 1.30 -23.84 3.82
C GLY A 250 2.11 -22.56 3.54
N ASP A 251 2.72 -22.51 2.37
CA ASP A 251 3.46 -21.36 1.84
C ASP A 251 2.60 -20.45 0.93
N HIS A 252 1.38 -20.86 0.64
CA HIS A 252 0.40 -20.18 -0.21
C HIS A 252 -1.00 -20.27 0.41
N GLY A 253 -1.96 -19.49 -0.12
CA GLY A 253 -3.34 -19.47 0.35
C GLY A 253 -3.75 -18.12 0.91
N ILE A 254 -4.92 -18.08 1.53
CA ILE A 254 -5.55 -16.88 2.08
C ILE A 254 -5.58 -16.96 3.60
N ILE A 255 -4.92 -16.05 4.29
CA ILE A 255 -5.03 -15.88 5.74
C ILE A 255 -6.15 -14.87 6.01
N VAL A 256 -7.22 -15.29 6.65
CA VAL A 256 -8.40 -14.45 6.93
C VAL A 256 -8.34 -13.92 8.35
N MET A 257 -8.43 -12.59 8.46
CA MET A 257 -8.57 -11.84 9.70
C MET A 257 -9.98 -11.22 9.74
N GLY A 258 -10.68 -11.41 10.84
CA GLY A 258 -12.05 -10.91 11.00
C GLY A 258 -12.13 -9.52 11.64
N ASN A 259 -13.37 -9.02 11.73
CA ASN A 259 -13.76 -7.81 12.43
C ASN A 259 -13.40 -7.88 13.93
N GLU A 260 -13.06 -6.75 14.54
CA GLU A 260 -12.63 -6.67 15.93
C GLU A 260 -13.71 -7.12 16.94
N GLY A 261 -14.99 -6.86 16.64
CA GLY A 261 -16.12 -7.22 17.51
C GLY A 261 -16.81 -8.52 17.12
N ASN A 262 -17.01 -8.73 15.83
CA ASN A 262 -17.84 -9.83 15.30
C ASN A 262 -17.04 -11.02 14.77
N GLY A 263 -15.71 -10.89 14.66
CA GLY A 263 -14.86 -11.91 14.05
C GLY A 263 -15.08 -12.05 12.53
N ILE A 264 -14.85 -13.23 12.02
CA ILE A 264 -15.05 -13.58 10.60
C ILE A 264 -16.55 -13.78 10.36
N SER A 265 -17.10 -13.15 9.31
CA SER A 265 -18.52 -13.26 8.93
C SER A 265 -18.92 -14.72 8.63
N SER A 266 -20.20 -15.05 8.82
CA SER A 266 -20.71 -16.42 8.59
C SER A 266 -20.45 -16.89 7.15
N GLN A 267 -20.55 -15.99 6.17
CA GLN A 267 -20.32 -16.30 4.76
C GLN A 267 -18.86 -16.67 4.50
N VAL A 268 -17.90 -15.88 5.01
CA VAL A 268 -16.46 -16.16 4.86
C VAL A 268 -16.07 -17.37 5.71
N ARG A 269 -16.62 -17.50 6.94
CA ARG A 269 -16.35 -18.62 7.84
C ARG A 269 -16.72 -19.97 7.21
N SER A 270 -17.81 -20.05 6.43
CA SER A 270 -18.20 -21.28 5.73
C SER A 270 -17.23 -21.73 4.65
N LEU A 271 -16.33 -20.85 4.22
CA LEU A 271 -15.30 -21.10 3.20
C LEU A 271 -13.92 -21.40 3.80
N VAL A 272 -13.77 -21.27 5.12
CA VAL A 272 -12.52 -21.57 5.82
C VAL A 272 -12.25 -23.08 5.76
N THR A 273 -11.09 -23.44 5.22
CA THR A 273 -10.64 -24.83 5.13
C THR A 273 -9.81 -25.27 6.34
N HIS A 274 -9.12 -24.33 6.97
CA HIS A 274 -8.27 -24.57 8.14
C HIS A 274 -8.56 -23.51 9.20
N ARG A 275 -8.93 -23.94 10.39
CA ARG A 275 -9.28 -23.07 11.52
C ARG A 275 -8.08 -22.92 12.44
N LEU A 276 -7.56 -21.69 12.54
CA LEU A 276 -6.38 -21.37 13.33
C LEU A 276 -6.76 -20.69 14.64
N LEU A 277 -6.21 -21.17 15.74
CA LEU A 277 -6.28 -20.55 17.06
C LEU A 277 -4.90 -20.09 17.51
N ILE A 278 -4.77 -18.85 17.95
CA ILE A 278 -3.64 -18.39 18.74
C ILE A 278 -3.95 -18.72 20.21
N PRO A 279 -3.32 -19.74 20.81
CA PRO A 279 -3.66 -20.15 22.17
C PRO A 279 -3.20 -19.12 23.20
N SER A 280 -4.01 -18.91 24.24
CA SER A 280 -3.62 -18.16 25.44
C SER A 280 -2.68 -18.99 26.33
N TRP A 281 -1.93 -18.34 27.22
CA TRP A 281 -1.02 -19.01 28.14
C TRP A 281 -1.23 -18.56 29.61
N PRO A 282 -1.20 -19.50 30.59
CA PRO A 282 -1.24 -20.96 30.39
C PRO A 282 -2.61 -21.43 29.86
N PRO A 283 -2.70 -22.66 29.27
CA PRO A 283 -3.99 -23.20 28.80
C PRO A 283 -5.04 -23.21 29.88
N GLY A 284 -6.28 -22.80 29.53
CA GLY A 284 -7.43 -22.75 30.44
C GLY A 284 -7.47 -21.53 31.38
N ARG A 285 -6.51 -20.60 31.29
CA ARG A 285 -6.58 -19.34 32.03
C ARG A 285 -7.70 -18.45 31.47
N ILE A 286 -8.44 -17.77 32.36
CA ILE A 286 -9.36 -16.70 31.97
C ILE A 286 -8.54 -15.51 31.49
N THR A 287 -8.76 -15.11 30.25
CA THR A 287 -8.11 -13.97 29.59
C THR A 287 -9.14 -13.05 28.95
N THR A 288 -8.69 -12.02 28.25
CA THR A 288 -9.55 -11.25 27.33
C THR A 288 -10.05 -12.16 26.20
N ASP A 289 -11.24 -11.88 25.67
CA ASP A 289 -11.89 -12.72 24.66
C ASP A 289 -11.13 -12.81 23.34
N SER A 290 -10.32 -11.78 23.01
CA SER A 290 -9.54 -11.74 21.78
C SER A 290 -8.31 -10.86 21.90
N LEU A 291 -7.35 -11.04 20.98
CA LEU A 291 -6.25 -10.11 20.73
C LEU A 291 -6.70 -9.00 19.76
N ASN A 292 -6.06 -7.85 19.84
CA ASN A 292 -6.18 -6.84 18.79
C ASN A 292 -5.86 -7.48 17.42
N VAL A 293 -6.67 -7.17 16.39
CA VAL A 293 -6.59 -7.83 15.07
C VAL A 293 -5.22 -7.65 14.39
N ALA A 294 -4.58 -6.49 14.52
CA ALA A 294 -3.25 -6.28 13.95
C ALA A 294 -2.18 -7.09 14.70
N ILE A 295 -2.29 -7.21 16.03
CA ILE A 295 -1.40 -8.06 16.83
C ILE A 295 -1.59 -9.52 16.45
N ALA A 296 -2.83 -9.99 16.35
CA ALA A 296 -3.14 -11.35 15.90
C ALA A 296 -2.57 -11.62 14.50
N THR A 297 -2.75 -10.69 13.56
CA THR A 297 -2.16 -10.77 12.21
C THR A 297 -0.64 -10.94 12.26
N SER A 298 0.04 -10.19 13.12
CA SER A 298 1.51 -10.27 13.25
C SER A 298 1.94 -11.66 13.74
N VAL A 299 1.26 -12.22 14.75
CA VAL A 299 1.57 -13.56 15.27
C VAL A 299 1.35 -14.63 14.20
N VAL A 300 0.24 -14.56 13.48
CA VAL A 300 -0.09 -15.51 12.40
C VAL A 300 0.93 -15.44 11.28
N CYS A 301 1.20 -14.25 10.75
CA CYS A 301 2.18 -14.07 9.67
C CYS A 301 3.58 -14.52 10.09
N ALA A 302 4.01 -14.23 11.32
CA ALA A 302 5.29 -14.67 11.86
C ALA A 302 5.38 -16.21 11.88
N GLU A 303 4.33 -16.90 12.33
CA GLU A 303 4.35 -18.36 12.40
C GLU A 303 4.37 -19.00 11.01
N PHE A 304 3.60 -18.46 10.04
CA PHE A 304 3.68 -18.92 8.65
C PHE A 304 5.09 -18.78 8.08
N ARG A 305 5.75 -17.64 8.26
CA ARG A 305 7.11 -17.42 7.74
C ARG A 305 8.18 -18.19 8.49
N ARG A 306 8.03 -18.36 9.81
CA ARG A 306 8.96 -19.16 10.60
C ARG A 306 9.08 -20.60 10.08
N ARG A 307 7.98 -21.16 9.55
CA ARG A 307 7.98 -22.54 9.04
C ARG A 307 8.52 -22.68 7.62
N GLN A 308 8.78 -21.55 6.95
CA GLN A 308 9.36 -21.53 5.61
C GLN A 308 10.88 -21.30 5.64
N GLN A 309 11.44 -21.09 6.83
CA GLN A 309 12.88 -21.00 7.08
C GLN A 309 13.43 -22.38 7.45
#